data_b37077d028cf87e42870266f5f571c9a
#
_entry.id   b37077d028cf87e42870266f5f571c9a
#
_cell.length_a   1.000
_cell.length_b   1.000
_cell.length_c   1.000
_cell.angle_alpha   90.00
_cell.angle_beta   90.00
_cell.angle_gamma   90.00
#
_symmetry.space_group_name_H-M   'P 1'
#
loop_
_entity.id
_entity.type
_entity.pdbx_description
1 polymer ?
#
loop_
_entity_poly.entity_id
_entity_poly.type
_entity_poly.pdbx_seq_one_letter_code
_entity_poly.pdbx_strand_id
1 'polypeptide(L)'
;WIVSRYLDKILSLIRTFKNSINRVEFKISEEHKISASDSYKVEDFTKVTEIKDSILNYNRLNPNLNFDNFVIGSSNEIALSSSKKVCEQISRYNPLYIYGGVGLGKTHLLNAIGLELEKKTNVMFISAERFMYHFIKSIKKNDMVNFKDFFRKSSVFIIDDIQFIRGKEGLQEEFFHTFNSLIDKSSQIIISADRAPLKLDRVQERIKSRLAGGLVVDIDTPDLDLKIKIIKKRLDDIQNQFKEDINISAEVINFIATESKTNIRELIGVLNRVITFSRIH
;
A
#
# COMPACT_ATOMS: atom_id res chain seq x y z
N TRP A 1 -0.71 31.35 -8.16
CA TRP A 1 0.14 30.37 -8.85
C TRP A 1 -0.60 29.64 -9.99
N ILE A 2 -1.82 29.13 -9.79
CA ILE A 2 -2.62 28.49 -10.86
C ILE A 2 -2.95 29.51 -11.97
N VAL A 3 -3.40 30.70 -11.60
CA VAL A 3 -3.76 31.78 -12.55
C VAL A 3 -2.55 32.21 -13.40
N SER A 4 -1.39 32.42 -12.80
CA SER A 4 -0.19 32.90 -13.52
C SER A 4 0.43 31.85 -14.44
N ARG A 5 0.17 30.54 -14.25
CA ARG A 5 0.84 29.47 -15.00
C ARG A 5 -0.08 28.72 -15.98
N TYR A 6 -1.39 28.70 -15.74
CA TYR A 6 -2.31 27.87 -16.49
C TYR A 6 -3.51 28.63 -17.11
N LEU A 7 -3.69 29.92 -16.85
CA LEU A 7 -4.83 30.70 -17.34
C LEU A 7 -4.99 30.63 -18.86
N ASP A 8 -3.91 30.84 -19.60
CA ASP A 8 -3.94 30.82 -21.07
C ASP A 8 -4.28 29.43 -21.62
N LYS A 9 -3.80 28.39 -20.98
CA LYS A 9 -4.06 27.01 -21.37
C LYS A 9 -5.50 26.59 -21.07
N ILE A 10 -6.05 27.06 -19.95
CA ILE A 10 -7.46 26.85 -19.59
C ILE A 10 -8.38 27.61 -20.52
N LEU A 11 -8.05 28.87 -20.83
CA LEU A 11 -8.82 29.68 -21.82
C LEU A 11 -8.80 29.07 -23.21
N SER A 12 -7.66 28.55 -23.67
CA SER A 12 -7.56 27.88 -24.98
C SER A 12 -8.42 26.63 -25.03
N LEU A 13 -8.42 25.80 -24.00
CA LEU A 13 -9.25 24.60 -23.91
C LEU A 13 -10.76 24.93 -23.85
N ILE A 14 -11.15 25.94 -23.08
CA ILE A 14 -12.57 26.35 -22.99
C ILE A 14 -13.06 26.89 -24.34
N ARG A 15 -12.25 27.63 -25.09
CA ARG A 15 -12.58 28.14 -26.42
C ARG A 15 -12.79 27.05 -27.46
N THR A 16 -12.22 25.86 -27.30
CA THR A 16 -12.49 24.72 -28.19
C THR A 16 -13.93 24.20 -28.04
N PHE A 17 -14.55 24.40 -26.88
CA PHE A 17 -15.94 23.99 -26.62
C PHE A 17 -16.95 25.14 -26.83
N LYS A 18 -16.53 26.38 -26.60
CA LYS A 18 -17.42 27.55 -26.75
C LYS A 18 -16.62 28.81 -27.10
N ASN A 19 -16.63 29.19 -28.36
CA ASN A 19 -15.85 30.32 -28.92
C ASN A 19 -16.15 31.72 -28.32
N SER A 20 -17.26 31.88 -27.58
CA SER A 20 -17.71 33.16 -27.02
C SER A 20 -17.14 33.52 -25.65
N ILE A 21 -16.27 32.67 -25.05
CA ILE A 21 -15.74 32.94 -23.74
C ILE A 21 -14.42 33.69 -23.85
N ASN A 22 -14.45 34.97 -23.39
CA ASN A 22 -13.30 35.87 -23.46
C ASN A 22 -12.52 35.99 -22.14
N ARG A 23 -13.11 35.58 -21.02
CA ARG A 23 -12.51 35.74 -19.68
C ARG A 23 -12.92 34.63 -18.73
N VAL A 24 -11.98 34.15 -17.92
CA VAL A 24 -12.20 33.21 -16.81
C VAL A 24 -11.72 33.87 -15.54
N GLU A 25 -12.57 33.98 -14.55
CA GLU A 25 -12.22 34.48 -13.22
C GLU A 25 -12.23 33.35 -12.20
N PHE A 26 -11.17 33.23 -11.43
CA PHE A 26 -11.08 32.31 -10.31
C PHE A 26 -11.48 33.07 -9.03
N LYS A 27 -12.60 32.69 -8.42
CA LYS A 27 -12.99 33.20 -7.10
C LYS A 27 -12.62 32.18 -6.03
N ILE A 28 -11.85 32.60 -5.05
CA ILE A 28 -11.65 31.86 -3.81
C ILE A 28 -12.91 32.18 -2.99
N SER A 29 -13.82 31.23 -2.80
CA SER A 29 -14.92 31.39 -1.87
C SER A 29 -14.36 31.37 -0.45
N GLU A 30 -14.27 32.51 0.19
CA GLU A 30 -14.24 32.59 1.65
C GLU A 30 -15.54 32.00 2.18
N GLU A 31 -15.45 31.22 3.25
CA GLU A 31 -16.57 30.52 3.87
C GLU A 31 -17.85 31.34 3.91
N HIS A 32 -18.89 30.83 3.28
CA HIS A 32 -20.25 31.38 3.48
C HIS A 32 -20.61 31.23 4.96
N LYS A 33 -20.66 32.34 5.68
CA LYS A 33 -21.44 32.44 6.92
C LYS A 33 -22.91 32.22 6.55
N ILE A 34 -23.38 31.01 6.75
CA ILE A 34 -24.77 30.63 6.59
C ILE A 34 -25.56 31.38 7.67
N SER A 35 -26.41 32.35 7.25
CA SER A 35 -27.37 32.99 8.12
C SER A 35 -28.39 31.96 8.62
N ALA A 36 -28.67 32.01 9.93
CA ALA A 36 -29.52 31.09 10.66
C ALA A 36 -30.99 31.20 10.23
N SER A 37 -31.38 30.59 9.10
CA SER A 37 -32.81 30.44 8.75
C SER A 37 -33.16 29.25 7.85
N ASP A 38 -32.22 28.37 7.51
CA ASP A 38 -32.54 27.11 6.82
C ASP A 38 -32.12 25.92 7.65
N SER A 39 -33.11 25.35 8.35
CA SER A 39 -32.99 24.10 9.10
C SER A 39 -32.89 22.89 8.16
N TYR A 40 -31.76 22.73 7.47
CA TYR A 40 -31.37 21.45 6.88
C TYR A 40 -30.66 20.64 7.93
N LYS A 41 -31.16 19.40 8.14
CA LYS A 41 -30.70 18.48 9.16
C LYS A 41 -29.19 18.26 9.11
N VAL A 42 -28.49 18.63 10.18
CA VAL A 42 -27.05 18.53 10.39
C VAL A 42 -26.55 17.07 10.41
N GLU A 43 -27.47 16.09 10.37
CA GLU A 43 -27.12 14.66 10.44
C GLU A 43 -26.41 14.10 9.19
N ASP A 44 -26.58 14.70 8.00
CA ASP A 44 -25.96 14.16 6.78
C ASP A 44 -24.53 14.62 6.55
N PHE A 45 -24.10 15.75 7.11
CA PHE A 45 -22.72 16.24 6.96
C PHE A 45 -21.73 15.55 7.90
N THR A 46 -22.16 15.14 9.08
CA THR A 46 -21.32 14.35 10.01
C THR A 46 -21.02 12.98 9.46
N LYS A 47 -21.99 12.31 8.82
CA LYS A 47 -21.78 11.01 8.16
C LYS A 47 -20.82 11.07 6.96
N VAL A 48 -20.86 12.15 6.17
CA VAL A 48 -19.96 12.33 5.01
C VAL A 48 -18.53 12.65 5.45
N THR A 49 -18.35 13.39 6.55
CA THR A 49 -17.03 13.65 7.13
C THR A 49 -16.46 12.42 7.83
N GLU A 50 -17.28 11.63 8.54
CA GLU A 50 -16.87 10.35 9.12
C GLU A 50 -16.51 9.32 8.04
N ILE A 51 -17.23 9.25 6.92
CA ILE A 51 -16.89 8.39 5.78
C ILE A 51 -15.58 8.83 5.11
N LYS A 52 -15.35 10.13 4.93
CA LYS A 52 -14.06 10.63 4.39
C LYS A 52 -12.89 10.37 5.35
N ASP A 53 -13.08 10.58 6.64
CA ASP A 53 -12.05 10.26 7.64
C ASP A 53 -11.85 8.74 7.79
N SER A 54 -12.89 7.92 7.70
CA SER A 54 -12.77 6.46 7.74
C SER A 54 -12.06 5.89 6.50
N ILE A 55 -12.23 6.47 5.32
CA ILE A 55 -11.52 6.07 4.09
C ILE A 55 -10.03 6.43 4.16
N LEU A 56 -9.66 7.47 4.90
CA LEU A 56 -8.27 7.90 5.08
C LEU A 56 -7.56 7.20 6.24
N ASN A 57 -8.29 6.49 7.11
CA ASN A 57 -7.76 6.02 8.40
C ASN A 57 -6.80 4.82 8.29
N TYR A 58 -6.97 3.93 7.31
CA TYR A 58 -6.08 2.78 7.10
C TYR A 58 -6.14 2.29 5.65
N ASN A 59 -5.15 1.52 5.23
CA ASN A 59 -5.18 0.90 3.92
C ASN A 59 -6.25 -0.22 3.92
N ARG A 60 -7.12 -0.22 2.91
CA ARG A 60 -8.03 -1.34 2.71
C ARG A 60 -7.26 -2.53 2.16
N LEU A 61 -7.54 -3.71 2.68
CA LEU A 61 -7.06 -4.96 2.11
C LEU A 61 -7.66 -5.15 0.70
N ASN A 62 -6.82 -5.55 -0.23
CA ASN A 62 -7.23 -5.82 -1.61
C ASN A 62 -7.54 -7.31 -1.77
N PRO A 63 -8.80 -7.72 -2.05
CA PRO A 63 -9.18 -9.12 -2.17
C PRO A 63 -8.39 -9.90 -3.23
N ASN A 64 -7.86 -9.22 -4.24
CA ASN A 64 -7.07 -9.83 -5.30
C ASN A 64 -5.63 -10.18 -4.88
N LEU A 65 -5.14 -9.61 -3.78
CA LEU A 65 -3.80 -9.88 -3.25
C LEU A 65 -3.87 -10.91 -2.11
N ASN A 66 -4.38 -12.10 -2.41
CA ASN A 66 -4.51 -13.23 -1.50
C ASN A 66 -3.42 -14.28 -1.73
N PHE A 67 -3.35 -15.31 -0.91
CA PHE A 67 -2.36 -16.39 -1.05
C PHE A 67 -2.53 -17.22 -2.33
N ASP A 68 -3.76 -17.38 -2.84
CA ASP A 68 -4.04 -18.19 -4.04
C ASP A 68 -3.54 -17.51 -5.32
N ASN A 69 -3.50 -16.18 -5.31
CA ASN A 69 -2.98 -15.37 -6.42
C ASN A 69 -1.47 -15.12 -6.32
N PHE A 70 -0.82 -15.59 -5.26
CA PHE A 70 0.63 -15.44 -5.09
C PHE A 70 1.37 -16.58 -5.78
N VAL A 71 2.13 -16.26 -6.84
CA VAL A 71 2.87 -17.28 -7.62
C VAL A 71 4.17 -17.66 -6.91
N ILE A 72 4.37 -18.96 -6.74
CA ILE A 72 5.48 -19.52 -5.96
C ILE A 72 6.67 -19.87 -6.87
N GLY A 73 7.87 -19.53 -6.41
CA GLY A 73 9.16 -19.92 -6.97
C GLY A 73 10.21 -20.00 -5.88
N SER A 74 11.42 -20.43 -6.26
CA SER A 74 12.56 -20.58 -5.33
C SER A 74 12.89 -19.33 -4.53
N SER A 75 12.73 -18.15 -5.16
CA SER A 75 13.06 -16.84 -4.57
C SER A 75 12.07 -16.33 -3.52
N ASN A 76 10.87 -16.91 -3.37
CA ASN A 76 9.84 -16.41 -2.47
C ASN A 76 9.14 -17.51 -1.63
N GLU A 77 9.52 -18.76 -1.77
CA GLU A 77 8.90 -19.89 -1.09
C GLU A 77 9.00 -19.80 0.44
N ILE A 78 10.18 -19.39 0.95
CA ILE A 78 10.41 -19.23 2.40
C ILE A 78 9.52 -18.12 2.96
N ALA A 79 9.43 -17.00 2.26
CA ALA A 79 8.59 -15.88 2.68
C ALA A 79 7.10 -16.25 2.71
N LEU A 80 6.61 -16.99 1.69
CA LEU A 80 5.23 -17.48 1.66
C LEU A 80 4.97 -18.49 2.78
N SER A 81 5.85 -19.47 2.96
CA SER A 81 5.72 -20.50 4.01
C SER A 81 5.71 -19.88 5.40
N SER A 82 6.58 -18.91 5.64
CA SER A 82 6.63 -18.14 6.89
C SER A 82 5.35 -17.34 7.13
N SER A 83 4.82 -16.71 6.07
CA SER A 83 3.56 -15.96 6.11
C SER A 83 2.38 -16.86 6.50
N LYS A 84 2.27 -18.04 5.92
CA LYS A 84 1.22 -19.03 6.26
C LYS A 84 1.36 -19.53 7.70
N LYS A 85 2.58 -19.81 8.16
CA LYS A 85 2.83 -20.23 9.55
C LYS A 85 2.41 -19.18 10.58
N VAL A 86 2.62 -17.89 10.28
CA VAL A 86 2.15 -16.79 11.14
C VAL A 86 0.63 -16.74 11.20
N CYS A 87 -0.07 -17.04 10.10
CA CYS A 87 -1.54 -17.12 10.09
C CYS A 87 -2.09 -18.30 10.91
N GLU A 88 -1.33 -19.40 10.99
CA GLU A 88 -1.68 -20.58 11.79
C GLU A 88 -1.36 -20.40 13.27
N GLN A 89 -0.26 -19.71 13.58
CA GLN A 89 0.30 -19.58 14.95
C GLN A 89 0.59 -18.11 15.25
N ILE A 90 -0.47 -17.33 15.49
CA ILE A 90 -0.40 -15.91 15.83
C ILE A 90 0.49 -15.70 17.06
N SER A 91 1.31 -14.67 17.05
CA SER A 91 2.24 -14.25 18.11
C SER A 91 3.46 -15.15 18.37
N ARG A 92 3.55 -16.32 17.73
CA ARG A 92 4.70 -17.24 17.91
C ARG A 92 5.96 -16.70 17.25
N TYR A 93 5.84 -16.11 16.06
CA TYR A 93 6.92 -15.53 15.27
C TYR A 93 6.70 -14.02 15.17
N ASN A 94 7.17 -13.29 16.17
CA ASN A 94 6.81 -11.89 16.34
C ASN A 94 8.03 -11.00 16.63
N PRO A 95 8.32 -9.99 15.80
CA PRO A 95 7.62 -9.67 14.56
C PRO A 95 7.95 -10.64 13.41
N LEU A 96 7.08 -10.71 12.39
CA LEU A 96 7.43 -11.20 11.07
C LEU A 96 7.95 -10.02 10.25
N TYR A 97 9.17 -10.09 9.76
CA TYR A 97 9.79 -9.06 8.96
C TYR A 97 10.14 -9.60 7.57
N ILE A 98 9.46 -9.09 6.54
CA ILE A 98 9.65 -9.50 5.15
C ILE A 98 10.39 -8.39 4.41
N TYR A 99 11.56 -8.70 3.83
CA TYR A 99 12.31 -7.70 3.09
C TYR A 99 12.68 -8.18 1.69
N GLY A 100 13.05 -7.22 0.83
CA GLY A 100 13.47 -7.51 -0.54
C GLY A 100 13.35 -6.27 -1.42
N GLY A 101 13.84 -6.35 -2.62
CA GLY A 101 13.80 -5.27 -3.60
C GLY A 101 12.40 -4.72 -3.88
N VAL A 102 12.33 -3.60 -4.60
CA VAL A 102 11.06 -3.00 -4.99
C VAL A 102 10.33 -3.90 -6.00
N GLY A 103 9.02 -4.07 -5.82
CA GLY A 103 8.18 -4.81 -6.78
C GLY A 103 8.31 -6.33 -6.75
N LEU A 104 8.86 -6.93 -5.67
CA LEU A 104 9.03 -8.38 -5.51
C LEU A 104 7.84 -9.10 -4.85
N GLY A 105 6.75 -8.38 -4.50
CA GLY A 105 5.55 -9.00 -3.94
C GLY A 105 5.40 -8.89 -2.42
N LYS A 106 6.23 -8.11 -1.71
CA LYS A 106 6.12 -7.89 -0.24
C LYS A 106 4.71 -7.46 0.17
N THR A 107 4.21 -6.37 -0.42
CA THR A 107 2.86 -5.86 -0.17
C THR A 107 1.77 -6.89 -0.45
N HIS A 108 1.96 -7.76 -1.47
CA HIS A 108 1.05 -8.87 -1.75
C HIS A 108 0.98 -9.86 -0.57
N LEU A 109 2.14 -10.31 -0.07
CA LEU A 109 2.17 -11.21 1.09
C LEU A 109 1.59 -10.58 2.35
N LEU A 110 1.91 -9.32 2.65
CA LEU A 110 1.34 -8.60 3.78
C LEU A 110 -0.19 -8.52 3.67
N ASN A 111 -0.69 -8.21 2.47
CA ASN A 111 -2.13 -8.16 2.22
C ASN A 111 -2.78 -9.53 2.35
N ALA A 112 -2.16 -10.59 1.81
CA ALA A 112 -2.66 -11.96 1.91
C ALA A 112 -2.76 -12.42 3.37
N ILE A 113 -1.75 -12.12 4.19
CA ILE A 113 -1.80 -12.36 5.64
C ILE A 113 -2.95 -11.58 6.28
N GLY A 114 -3.12 -10.30 5.92
CA GLY A 114 -4.20 -9.47 6.42
C GLY A 114 -5.57 -10.06 6.12
N LEU A 115 -5.82 -10.46 4.87
CA LEU A 115 -7.08 -11.10 4.43
C LEU A 115 -7.36 -12.42 5.17
N GLU A 116 -6.32 -13.22 5.44
CA GLU A 116 -6.50 -14.48 6.15
C GLU A 116 -6.82 -14.26 7.63
N LEU A 117 -6.14 -13.28 8.25
CA LEU A 117 -6.30 -13.01 9.68
C LEU A 117 -7.52 -12.15 10.02
N GLU A 118 -8.01 -11.28 9.11
CA GLU A 118 -9.22 -10.47 9.37
C GLU A 118 -10.48 -11.31 9.56
N LYS A 119 -10.48 -12.56 9.05
CA LYS A 119 -11.55 -13.54 9.29
C LYS A 119 -11.65 -13.99 10.74
N LYS A 120 -10.57 -13.82 11.52
CA LYS A 120 -10.44 -14.38 12.88
C LYS A 120 -10.27 -13.31 13.94
N THR A 121 -9.71 -12.13 13.58
CA THR A 121 -9.31 -11.12 14.56
C THR A 121 -9.25 -9.72 13.95
N ASN A 122 -9.04 -8.71 14.80
CA ASN A 122 -8.91 -7.31 14.39
C ASN A 122 -7.54 -7.05 13.77
N VAL A 123 -7.53 -6.78 12.46
CA VAL A 123 -6.33 -6.50 11.66
C VAL A 123 -6.25 -5.01 11.33
N MET A 124 -5.11 -4.40 11.65
CA MET A 124 -4.75 -3.06 11.21
C MET A 124 -3.68 -3.18 10.12
N PHE A 125 -4.02 -2.79 8.88
CA PHE A 125 -3.08 -2.72 7.75
C PHE A 125 -2.83 -1.27 7.37
N ILE A 126 -1.58 -0.83 7.37
CA ILE A 126 -1.21 0.55 7.07
C ILE A 126 0.18 0.62 6.42
N SER A 127 0.43 1.62 5.55
CA SER A 127 1.79 1.94 5.12
C SER A 127 2.48 2.88 6.12
N ALA A 128 3.81 2.81 6.22
CA ALA A 128 4.58 3.70 7.09
C ALA A 128 4.38 5.19 6.74
N GLU A 129 4.12 5.52 5.47
CA GLU A 129 3.76 6.89 5.07
C GLU A 129 2.43 7.35 5.66
N ARG A 130 1.40 6.48 5.65
CA ARG A 130 0.12 6.79 6.28
C ARG A 130 0.22 6.87 7.79
N PHE A 131 0.99 5.97 8.41
CA PHE A 131 1.29 6.05 9.85
C PHE A 131 1.91 7.42 10.20
N MET A 132 2.87 7.88 9.42
CA MET A 132 3.46 9.22 9.55
C MET A 132 2.42 10.34 9.37
N TYR A 133 1.55 10.23 8.36
CA TYR A 133 0.50 11.23 8.14
C TYR A 133 -0.43 11.36 9.36
N HIS A 134 -0.87 10.23 9.92
CA HIS A 134 -1.69 10.21 11.13
C HIS A 134 -0.96 10.78 12.34
N PHE A 135 0.32 10.46 12.51
CA PHE A 135 1.15 11.02 13.56
C PHE A 135 1.24 12.54 13.49
N ILE A 136 1.57 13.09 12.30
CA ILE A 136 1.64 14.54 12.10
C ILE A 136 0.27 15.22 12.31
N LYS A 137 -0.81 14.60 11.81
CA LYS A 137 -2.19 15.10 11.99
C LYS A 137 -2.55 15.17 13.48
N SER A 138 -2.18 14.15 14.25
CA SER A 138 -2.46 14.07 15.70
C SER A 138 -1.68 15.12 16.51
N ILE A 139 -0.42 15.37 16.15
CA ILE A 139 0.37 16.47 16.75
C ILE A 139 -0.32 17.83 16.48
N LYS A 140 -0.68 18.10 15.23
CA LYS A 140 -1.33 19.36 14.84
C LYS A 140 -2.68 19.57 15.52
N LYS A 141 -3.41 18.49 15.81
CA LYS A 141 -4.71 18.53 16.50
C LYS A 141 -4.60 18.40 18.02
N ASN A 142 -3.39 18.24 18.57
CA ASN A 142 -3.12 17.94 19.97
C ASN A 142 -3.89 16.69 20.49
N ASP A 143 -3.97 15.67 19.62
CA ASP A 143 -4.81 14.48 19.82
C ASP A 143 -3.97 13.17 19.79
N MET A 144 -2.85 13.18 20.50
CA MET A 144 -1.94 12.03 20.57
C MET A 144 -2.52 10.85 21.35
N VAL A 145 -3.48 11.08 22.25
CA VAL A 145 -4.11 10.01 23.03
C VAL A 145 -4.91 9.10 22.09
N ASN A 146 -5.80 9.68 21.27
CA ASN A 146 -6.60 8.92 20.31
C ASN A 146 -5.73 8.22 19.25
N PHE A 147 -4.64 8.85 18.82
CA PHE A 147 -3.66 8.22 17.91
C PHE A 147 -3.09 6.94 18.54
N LYS A 148 -2.59 7.02 19.78
CA LYS A 148 -2.01 5.89 20.50
C LYS A 148 -3.04 4.78 20.68
N ASP A 149 -4.23 5.13 21.15
CA ASP A 149 -5.30 4.17 21.37
C ASP A 149 -5.73 3.46 20.09
N PHE A 150 -5.80 4.19 18.98
CA PHE A 150 -6.18 3.64 17.70
C PHE A 150 -5.21 2.56 17.21
N PHE A 151 -3.89 2.84 17.19
CA PHE A 151 -2.92 1.88 16.70
C PHE A 151 -2.63 0.74 17.67
N ARG A 152 -2.76 0.96 18.98
CA ARG A 152 -2.45 -0.02 20.03
C ARG A 152 -3.60 -0.99 20.34
N LYS A 153 -4.77 -0.86 19.68
CA LYS A 153 -5.94 -1.75 19.89
C LYS A 153 -5.97 -2.97 18.97
N SER A 154 -5.15 -3.02 17.92
CA SER A 154 -5.15 -4.11 16.97
C SER A 154 -4.56 -5.39 17.56
N SER A 155 -5.17 -6.53 17.24
CA SER A 155 -4.61 -7.85 17.56
C SER A 155 -3.52 -8.24 16.56
N VAL A 156 -3.63 -7.72 15.32
CA VAL A 156 -2.63 -7.87 14.27
C VAL A 156 -2.32 -6.49 13.69
N PHE A 157 -1.05 -6.10 13.72
CA PHE A 157 -0.58 -4.83 13.18
C PHE A 157 0.36 -5.08 12.01
N ILE A 158 -0.06 -4.69 10.81
CA ILE A 158 0.68 -4.85 9.57
C ILE A 158 1.13 -3.46 9.09
N ILE A 159 2.42 -3.27 8.96
CA ILE A 159 2.99 -2.02 8.45
C ILE A 159 3.84 -2.27 7.22
N ASP A 160 3.46 -1.66 6.09
CA ASP A 160 4.15 -1.78 4.82
C ASP A 160 5.19 -0.66 4.65
N ASP A 161 6.34 -1.03 4.07
CA ASP A 161 7.41 -0.10 3.69
C ASP A 161 7.99 0.71 4.87
N ILE A 162 8.43 0.02 5.94
CA ILE A 162 8.94 0.65 7.17
C ILE A 162 10.13 1.61 6.93
N GLN A 163 10.86 1.49 5.83
CA GLN A 163 11.96 2.39 5.48
C GLN A 163 11.53 3.86 5.39
N PHE A 164 10.26 4.17 5.25
CA PHE A 164 9.77 5.56 5.24
C PHE A 164 9.87 6.29 6.59
N ILE A 165 10.16 5.59 7.71
CA ILE A 165 10.45 6.24 9.00
C ILE A 165 11.88 6.79 9.11
N ARG A 166 12.75 6.50 8.15
CA ARG A 166 14.17 6.91 8.15
C ARG A 166 14.35 8.40 8.35
N GLY A 167 15.26 8.77 9.27
CA GLY A 167 15.60 10.16 9.55
C GLY A 167 14.50 11.00 10.21
N LYS A 168 13.42 10.37 10.70
CA LYS A 168 12.29 11.05 11.35
C LYS A 168 12.22 10.64 12.82
N GLU A 169 13.06 11.24 13.65
CA GLU A 169 13.29 10.83 15.03
C GLU A 169 12.00 10.73 15.86
N GLY A 170 11.15 11.75 15.87
CA GLY A 170 9.90 11.74 16.62
C GLY A 170 8.92 10.65 16.17
N LEU A 171 8.90 10.36 14.85
CA LEU A 171 8.10 9.26 14.30
C LEU A 171 8.68 7.90 14.72
N GLN A 172 10.00 7.76 14.69
CA GLN A 172 10.68 6.54 15.14
C GLN A 172 10.42 6.27 16.63
N GLU A 173 10.40 7.30 17.44
CA GLU A 173 10.10 7.19 18.88
C GLU A 173 8.65 6.72 19.10
N GLU A 174 7.67 7.32 18.44
CA GLU A 174 6.28 6.89 18.57
C GLU A 174 6.05 5.48 17.99
N PHE A 175 6.70 5.15 16.87
CA PHE A 175 6.69 3.79 16.35
C PHE A 175 7.25 2.79 17.36
N PHE A 176 8.38 3.09 18.01
CA PHE A 176 8.99 2.23 19.01
C PHE A 176 8.06 2.00 20.21
N HIS A 177 7.38 3.04 20.71
CA HIS A 177 6.41 2.92 21.78
C HIS A 177 5.16 2.12 21.36
N THR A 178 4.69 2.32 20.13
CA THR A 178 3.57 1.54 19.58
C THR A 178 3.95 0.08 19.43
N PHE A 179 5.13 -0.21 18.89
CA PHE A 179 5.68 -1.56 18.76
C PHE A 179 5.74 -2.29 20.11
N ASN A 180 6.36 -1.68 21.12
CA ASN A 180 6.46 -2.30 22.45
C ASN A 180 5.07 -2.55 23.07
N SER A 181 4.16 -1.59 22.98
CA SER A 181 2.80 -1.76 23.50
C SER A 181 2.04 -2.91 22.83
N LEU A 182 2.28 -3.15 21.52
CA LEU A 182 1.70 -4.27 20.79
C LEU A 182 2.32 -5.61 21.21
N ILE A 183 3.65 -5.66 21.40
CA ILE A 183 4.34 -6.85 21.92
C ILE A 183 3.85 -7.21 23.32
N ASP A 184 3.72 -6.23 24.23
CA ASP A 184 3.24 -6.44 25.60
C ASP A 184 1.80 -7.01 25.63
N LYS A 185 1.00 -6.70 24.61
CA LYS A 185 -0.36 -7.25 24.42
C LYS A 185 -0.39 -8.57 23.66
N SER A 186 0.77 -9.13 23.31
CA SER A 186 0.88 -10.31 22.46
C SER A 186 0.22 -10.15 21.07
N SER A 187 0.11 -8.91 20.58
CA SER A 187 -0.37 -8.64 19.24
C SER A 187 0.68 -9.07 18.19
N GLN A 188 0.25 -9.66 17.09
CA GLN A 188 1.14 -10.03 16.00
C GLN A 188 1.55 -8.78 15.22
N ILE A 189 2.84 -8.61 15.01
CA ILE A 189 3.39 -7.51 14.19
C ILE A 189 3.96 -8.10 12.91
N ILE A 190 3.63 -7.50 11.76
CA ILE A 190 4.10 -7.90 10.45
C ILE A 190 4.59 -6.66 9.72
N ILE A 191 5.80 -6.74 9.18
CA ILE A 191 6.51 -5.57 8.65
C ILE A 191 7.12 -5.90 7.30
N SER A 192 7.00 -5.00 6.32
CA SER A 192 7.79 -5.05 5.11
C SER A 192 8.86 -3.97 5.06
N ALA A 193 9.93 -4.24 4.31
CA ALA A 193 11.01 -3.30 4.05
C ALA A 193 11.71 -3.55 2.71
N ASP A 194 12.51 -2.56 2.29
CA ASP A 194 13.36 -2.68 1.11
C ASP A 194 14.68 -3.45 1.39
N ARG A 195 15.03 -3.66 2.67
CA ARG A 195 16.30 -4.29 3.13
C ARG A 195 16.18 -4.90 4.51
N ALA A 196 17.18 -5.72 4.87
CA ALA A 196 17.28 -6.35 6.19
C ALA A 196 17.29 -5.31 7.33
N PRO A 197 16.78 -5.65 8.55
CA PRO A 197 16.63 -4.70 9.67
C PRO A 197 17.92 -3.96 10.00
N LEU A 198 19.04 -4.66 10.10
CA LEU A 198 20.33 -4.05 10.46
C LEU A 198 20.90 -3.13 9.36
N LYS A 199 20.41 -3.25 8.12
CA LYS A 199 20.81 -2.40 6.99
C LYS A 199 19.90 -1.17 6.80
N LEU A 200 18.95 -0.92 7.70
CA LEU A 200 18.11 0.28 7.65
C LEU A 200 18.93 1.51 8.05
N ASP A 201 19.19 2.39 7.09
CA ASP A 201 19.94 3.63 7.36
C ASP A 201 19.09 4.63 8.13
N ARG A 202 19.72 5.44 9.02
CA ARG A 202 19.08 6.50 9.80
C ARG A 202 17.84 6.04 10.57
N VAL A 203 17.86 4.77 11.02
CA VAL A 203 16.90 4.19 11.95
C VAL A 203 17.64 3.86 13.24
N GLN A 204 17.05 4.18 14.38
CA GLN A 204 17.65 3.99 15.71
C GLN A 204 17.95 2.50 15.96
N GLU A 205 19.10 2.20 16.56
CA GLU A 205 19.57 0.83 16.81
C GLU A 205 18.58 0.01 17.66
N ARG A 206 17.90 0.64 18.60
CA ARG A 206 16.86 -0.04 19.40
C ARG A 206 15.69 -0.55 18.56
N ILE A 207 15.31 0.16 17.49
CA ILE A 207 14.27 -0.28 16.55
C ILE A 207 14.81 -1.45 15.71
N LYS A 208 16.01 -1.29 15.12
CA LYS A 208 16.64 -2.35 14.32
C LYS A 208 16.76 -3.66 15.10
N SER A 209 17.18 -3.59 16.36
CA SER A 209 17.29 -4.74 17.25
C SER A 209 15.94 -5.42 17.46
N ARG A 210 14.86 -4.64 17.70
CA ARG A 210 13.49 -5.18 17.83
C ARG A 210 12.99 -5.85 16.57
N LEU A 211 13.25 -5.23 15.41
CA LEU A 211 12.87 -5.78 14.10
C LEU A 211 13.62 -7.07 13.79
N ALA A 212 14.89 -7.17 14.17
CA ALA A 212 15.72 -8.34 13.99
C ALA A 212 15.44 -9.48 14.99
N GLY A 213 14.75 -9.18 16.10
CA GLY A 213 14.48 -10.16 17.15
C GLY A 213 13.38 -11.18 16.82
N GLY A 214 12.66 -11.00 15.70
CA GLY A 214 11.61 -11.90 15.26
C GLY A 214 12.04 -12.82 14.09
N LEU A 215 11.06 -13.25 13.30
CA LEU A 215 11.31 -14.02 12.09
C LEU A 215 11.58 -13.05 10.92
N VAL A 216 12.82 -13.04 10.45
CA VAL A 216 13.27 -12.20 9.33
C VAL A 216 13.41 -13.07 8.09
N VAL A 217 12.70 -12.75 7.02
CA VAL A 217 12.71 -13.49 5.75
C VAL A 217 12.86 -12.53 4.58
N ASP A 218 13.57 -12.98 3.55
CA ASP A 218 13.78 -12.23 2.32
C ASP A 218 12.92 -12.72 1.16
N ILE A 219 12.77 -11.85 0.19
CA ILE A 219 12.27 -12.18 -1.15
C ILE A 219 13.36 -11.78 -2.13
N ASP A 220 13.93 -12.75 -2.81
CA ASP A 220 14.95 -12.54 -3.82
C ASP A 220 14.35 -12.17 -5.19
N THR A 221 15.24 -11.81 -6.11
CA THR A 221 14.88 -11.56 -7.49
C THR A 221 14.33 -12.84 -8.15
N PRO A 222 13.20 -12.76 -8.88
CA PRO A 222 12.59 -13.91 -9.52
C PRO A 222 13.51 -14.46 -10.62
N ASP A 223 13.66 -15.77 -10.65
CA ASP A 223 14.28 -16.49 -11.75
C ASP A 223 13.37 -16.47 -13.01
N LEU A 224 13.89 -16.97 -14.13
CA LEU A 224 13.17 -16.99 -15.40
C LEU A 224 11.88 -17.81 -15.32
N ASP A 225 11.91 -18.94 -14.63
CA ASP A 225 10.78 -19.85 -14.48
C ASP A 225 9.63 -19.16 -13.70
N LEU A 226 9.96 -18.52 -12.58
CA LEU A 226 8.96 -17.76 -11.80
C LEU A 226 8.37 -16.60 -12.61
N LYS A 227 9.18 -15.88 -13.39
CA LYS A 227 8.68 -14.80 -14.27
C LYS A 227 7.69 -15.32 -15.30
N ILE A 228 8.00 -16.46 -15.95
CA ILE A 228 7.11 -17.11 -16.92
C ILE A 228 5.79 -17.54 -16.25
N LYS A 229 5.85 -18.15 -15.06
CA LYS A 229 4.67 -18.53 -14.28
C LYS A 229 3.79 -17.32 -13.95
N ILE A 230 4.41 -16.20 -13.54
CA ILE A 230 3.71 -14.94 -13.23
C ILE A 230 3.00 -14.39 -14.48
N ILE A 231 3.69 -14.38 -15.64
CA ILE A 231 3.08 -13.93 -16.90
C ILE A 231 1.86 -14.80 -17.24
N LYS A 232 2.00 -16.12 -17.22
CA LYS A 232 0.90 -17.05 -17.51
C LYS A 232 -0.28 -16.83 -16.57
N LYS A 233 -0.03 -16.81 -15.25
CA LYS A 233 -1.08 -16.53 -14.26
C LYS A 233 -1.80 -15.22 -14.54
N ARG A 234 -1.06 -14.17 -14.89
CA ARG A 234 -1.64 -12.86 -15.20
C ARG A 234 -2.49 -12.87 -16.47
N LEU A 235 -2.08 -13.64 -17.49
CA LEU A 235 -2.88 -13.85 -18.70
C LEU A 235 -4.18 -14.56 -18.39
N ASP A 236 -4.12 -15.66 -17.62
CA ASP A 236 -5.29 -16.40 -17.18
C ASP A 236 -6.27 -15.50 -16.40
N ASP A 237 -5.75 -14.68 -15.49
CA ASP A 237 -6.57 -13.74 -14.70
C ASP A 237 -7.27 -12.72 -15.61
N ILE A 238 -6.58 -12.19 -16.62
CA ILE A 238 -7.14 -11.22 -17.59
C ILE A 238 -8.22 -11.91 -18.46
N GLN A 239 -7.94 -13.10 -18.99
CA GLN A 239 -8.89 -13.87 -19.80
C GLN A 239 -10.17 -14.16 -19.00
N ASN A 240 -10.04 -14.61 -17.74
CA ASN A 240 -11.18 -14.90 -16.88
C ASN A 240 -12.00 -13.65 -16.52
N GLN A 241 -11.32 -12.52 -16.29
CA GLN A 241 -11.96 -11.27 -15.88
C GLN A 241 -12.71 -10.58 -17.03
N PHE A 242 -12.11 -10.55 -18.21
CA PHE A 242 -12.64 -9.80 -19.35
C PHE A 242 -13.33 -10.69 -20.39
N LYS A 243 -13.25 -12.03 -20.25
CA LYS A 243 -13.73 -13.03 -21.22
C LYS A 243 -13.15 -12.81 -22.63
N GLU A 244 -11.92 -12.35 -22.69
CA GLU A 244 -11.19 -12.09 -23.92
C GLU A 244 -10.19 -13.21 -24.19
N ASP A 245 -10.15 -13.70 -25.41
CA ASP A 245 -9.14 -14.69 -25.83
C ASP A 245 -7.84 -13.91 -26.18
N ILE A 246 -6.88 -13.94 -25.26
CA ILE A 246 -5.56 -13.33 -25.44
C ILE A 246 -4.57 -14.44 -25.70
N ASN A 247 -4.16 -14.59 -26.96
CA ASN A 247 -3.17 -15.59 -27.34
C ASN A 247 -1.79 -14.91 -27.54
N ILE A 248 -0.86 -15.16 -26.60
CA ILE A 248 0.54 -14.71 -26.69
C ILE A 248 1.41 -15.96 -26.85
N SER A 249 2.25 -15.98 -27.91
CA SER A 249 3.12 -17.12 -28.15
C SER A 249 4.14 -17.33 -27.03
N ALA A 250 4.57 -18.58 -26.84
CA ALA A 250 5.58 -18.93 -25.84
C ALA A 250 6.91 -18.17 -26.04
N GLU A 251 7.26 -17.85 -27.29
CA GLU A 251 8.44 -17.08 -27.65
C GLU A 251 8.37 -15.65 -27.11
N VAL A 252 7.20 -14.99 -27.24
CA VAL A 252 6.98 -13.63 -26.73
C VAL A 252 6.98 -13.64 -25.20
N ILE A 253 6.38 -14.65 -24.56
CA ILE A 253 6.41 -14.81 -23.10
C ILE A 253 7.85 -14.94 -22.61
N ASN A 254 8.66 -15.81 -23.24
CA ASN A 254 10.07 -15.99 -22.91
C ASN A 254 10.87 -14.70 -23.12
N PHE A 255 10.63 -13.99 -24.21
CA PHE A 255 11.28 -12.71 -24.49
C PHE A 255 10.97 -11.67 -23.40
N ILE A 256 9.70 -11.48 -23.04
CA ILE A 256 9.29 -10.56 -21.95
C ILE A 256 9.96 -10.94 -20.64
N ALA A 257 9.98 -12.24 -20.29
CA ALA A 257 10.56 -12.72 -19.04
C ALA A 257 12.07 -12.52 -18.99
N THR A 258 12.78 -12.65 -20.11
CA THR A 258 14.23 -12.47 -20.23
C THR A 258 14.63 -10.99 -20.17
N GLU A 259 13.92 -10.13 -20.91
CA GLU A 259 14.22 -8.69 -20.98
C GLU A 259 13.84 -7.92 -19.69
N SER A 260 12.88 -8.39 -18.93
CA SER A 260 12.50 -7.78 -17.66
C SER A 260 13.54 -8.13 -16.58
N LYS A 261 14.50 -7.23 -16.33
CA LYS A 261 15.70 -7.53 -15.53
C LYS A 261 15.48 -7.49 -14.00
N THR A 262 14.59 -6.64 -13.49
CA THR A 262 14.69 -6.21 -12.09
C THR A 262 13.54 -6.63 -11.17
N ASN A 263 12.30 -6.56 -11.61
CA ASN A 263 11.18 -6.79 -10.69
C ASN A 263 9.86 -7.19 -11.38
N ILE A 264 8.95 -7.78 -10.60
CA ILE A 264 7.65 -8.27 -11.07
C ILE A 264 6.74 -7.11 -11.53
N ARG A 265 6.88 -5.93 -10.93
CA ARG A 265 6.07 -4.75 -11.33
C ARG A 265 6.43 -4.29 -12.75
N GLU A 266 7.70 -4.28 -13.09
CA GLU A 266 8.18 -3.99 -14.44
C GLU A 266 7.72 -5.07 -15.44
N LEU A 267 7.88 -6.35 -15.09
CA LEU A 267 7.43 -7.49 -15.87
C LEU A 267 5.94 -7.37 -16.28
N ILE A 268 5.08 -7.10 -15.30
CA ILE A 268 3.63 -6.91 -15.53
C ILE A 268 3.37 -5.64 -16.36
N GLY A 269 4.16 -4.58 -16.16
CA GLY A 269 4.06 -3.36 -16.95
C GLY A 269 4.38 -3.57 -18.43
N VAL A 270 5.40 -4.37 -18.74
CA VAL A 270 5.75 -4.76 -20.11
C VAL A 270 4.65 -5.63 -20.72
N LEU A 271 4.19 -6.66 -20.00
CA LEU A 271 3.09 -7.53 -20.44
C LEU A 271 1.83 -6.73 -20.79
N ASN A 272 1.40 -5.83 -19.90
CA ASN A 272 0.22 -5.00 -20.14
C ASN A 272 0.38 -4.11 -21.39
N ARG A 273 1.59 -3.59 -21.65
CA ARG A 273 1.87 -2.84 -22.88
C ARG A 273 1.71 -3.73 -24.12
N VAL A 274 2.30 -4.91 -24.12
CA VAL A 274 2.19 -5.87 -25.25
C VAL A 274 0.73 -6.20 -25.53
N ILE A 275 -0.06 -6.52 -24.50
CA ILE A 275 -1.51 -6.80 -24.63
C ILE A 275 -2.25 -5.60 -25.22
N THR A 276 -1.95 -4.39 -24.73
CA THR A 276 -2.63 -3.19 -25.23
C THR A 276 -2.30 -2.90 -26.68
N PHE A 277 -1.03 -3.03 -27.07
CA PHE A 277 -0.61 -2.82 -28.47
C PHE A 277 -1.20 -3.87 -29.42
N SER A 278 -1.27 -5.14 -29.01
CA SER A 278 -1.88 -6.20 -29.83
C SER A 278 -3.38 -6.02 -30.07
N ARG A 279 -4.06 -5.17 -29.28
CA ARG A 279 -5.48 -4.83 -29.45
C ARG A 279 -5.72 -3.62 -30.38
N ILE A 280 -4.70 -2.80 -30.58
CA ILE A 280 -4.80 -1.58 -31.39
C ILE A 280 -4.43 -1.87 -32.83
N HIS A 281 -3.65 -2.90 -33.11
CA HIS A 281 -3.19 -3.36 -34.42
C HIS A 281 -3.74 -4.73 -34.74
#